data_6cda2477ff76eefd996a251a862c7d03
#
_entry.id   6cda2477ff76eefd996a251a862c7d03
#
_cell.length_a   1.000
_cell.length_b   1.000
_cell.length_c   1.000
_cell.angle_alpha   90.00
_cell.angle_beta   90.00
_cell.angle_gamma   90.00
#
_symmetry.space_group_name_H-M   'P 1'
#
loop_
_entity.id
_entity.type
_entity.pdbx_description
1 polymer ?
#
loop_
_entity_poly.entity_id
_entity_poly.type
_entity_poly.pdbx_seq_one_letter_code
_entity_poly.pdbx_strand_id
1 'polypeptide(L)'
;NYPVDWDAVVKAGVTGVIVRAGSGVTEDDRMKYFTNEVIKRGLDLGFYWFVYIHSGRTIAANCIKFEQTIRPYKDKINLNVWCDFEYDTEEKLSRYDTNTLTRISRSTLIANFCQTMDFYGYKCGYYANRDYLLNHLLHSKLKGFPLWYARYTSKEDEYTKSATLWQYTSSGKIGGKKFDMSKRVETDRFYPGIGLVAAFNAVGIPSSFEHRKEIARANGIEEYTGTAEQNTKLVVLLAKGELRKE
;
A
#
# COMPACT_ATOMS: atom_id res chain seq x y z
N ASN A 1 4.27 12.56 -21.00
CA ASN A 1 5.46 12.60 -21.88
C ASN A 1 6.29 13.87 -21.70
N TYR A 2 6.77 14.15 -20.50
CA TYR A 2 7.58 15.34 -20.25
C TYR A 2 9.00 14.90 -19.90
N PRO A 3 10.06 15.57 -20.37
CA PRO A 3 11.31 15.47 -19.67
C PRO A 3 11.08 15.97 -18.25
N VAL A 4 11.40 15.15 -17.25
CA VAL A 4 11.38 15.51 -15.84
C VAL A 4 12.71 16.19 -15.53
N ASP A 5 12.65 17.38 -14.95
CA ASP A 5 13.83 18.02 -14.36
C ASP A 5 14.12 17.36 -13.00
N TRP A 6 14.95 16.34 -13.02
CA TRP A 6 15.28 15.55 -11.84
C TRP A 6 16.10 16.32 -10.80
N ASP A 7 16.86 17.30 -11.23
CA ASP A 7 17.63 18.14 -10.31
C ASP A 7 16.68 19.06 -9.53
N ALA A 8 15.65 19.59 -10.20
CA ALA A 8 14.59 20.31 -9.54
C ALA A 8 13.79 19.42 -8.58
N VAL A 9 13.58 18.13 -8.91
CA VAL A 9 12.91 17.15 -8.02
C VAL A 9 13.71 16.98 -6.72
N VAL A 10 15.00 16.72 -6.81
CA VAL A 10 15.87 16.57 -5.63
C VAL A 10 15.94 17.88 -4.84
N LYS A 11 16.13 19.01 -5.51
CA LYS A 11 16.18 20.34 -4.87
C LYS A 11 14.87 20.72 -4.15
N ALA A 12 13.74 20.21 -4.63
CA ALA A 12 12.44 20.40 -3.97
C ALA A 12 12.26 19.56 -2.69
N GLY A 13 13.25 18.76 -2.30
CA GLY A 13 13.20 17.93 -1.10
C GLY A 13 12.38 16.65 -1.25
N VAL A 14 12.13 16.21 -2.48
CA VAL A 14 11.48 14.91 -2.73
C VAL A 14 12.41 13.80 -2.26
N THR A 15 11.89 12.94 -1.39
CA THR A 15 12.67 11.82 -0.83
C THR A 15 12.37 10.49 -1.51
N GLY A 16 11.28 10.39 -2.27
CA GLY A 16 10.93 9.16 -2.97
C GLY A 16 9.90 9.36 -4.07
N VAL A 17 9.79 8.38 -4.93
CA VAL A 17 8.89 8.39 -6.10
C VAL A 17 8.16 7.06 -6.23
N ILE A 18 6.85 7.12 -6.47
CA ILE A 18 6.05 5.96 -6.84
C ILE A 18 5.83 6.02 -8.35
N VAL A 19 6.38 5.05 -9.05
CA VAL A 19 6.36 4.99 -10.52
C VAL A 19 5.18 4.15 -10.98
N ARG A 20 4.43 4.63 -11.98
CA ARG A 20 3.47 3.77 -12.67
C ARG A 20 4.22 2.68 -13.42
N ALA A 21 4.01 1.43 -13.02
CA ALA A 21 4.65 0.29 -13.67
C ALA A 21 3.88 -0.16 -14.92
N GLY A 22 2.59 0.06 -14.94
CA GLY A 22 1.74 -0.28 -16.08
C GLY A 22 0.26 -0.31 -15.74
N SER A 23 -0.52 -0.94 -16.60
CA SER A 23 -1.97 -1.08 -16.42
C SER A 23 -2.51 -2.35 -17.10
N GLY A 24 -3.48 -3.00 -16.46
CA GLY A 24 -4.09 -4.22 -17.01
C GLY A 24 -3.06 -5.33 -17.20
N VAL A 25 -2.60 -5.55 -18.42
CA VAL A 25 -1.54 -6.52 -18.76
C VAL A 25 -0.42 -5.88 -19.58
N THR A 26 -0.28 -4.56 -19.50
CA THR A 26 0.67 -3.78 -20.31
C THR A 26 1.60 -2.98 -19.40
N GLU A 27 2.91 -3.13 -19.61
CA GLU A 27 3.93 -2.31 -18.96
C GLU A 27 3.90 -0.87 -19.51
N ASP A 28 4.21 0.11 -18.67
CA ASP A 28 4.34 1.51 -19.10
C ASP A 28 5.69 1.71 -19.82
N ASP A 29 5.66 2.27 -21.01
CA ASP A 29 6.84 2.44 -21.88
C ASP A 29 7.98 3.23 -21.22
N ARG A 30 7.66 4.10 -20.27
CA ARG A 30 8.64 4.96 -19.58
C ARG A 30 9.02 4.43 -18.18
N MET A 31 8.42 3.34 -17.73
CA MET A 31 8.64 2.81 -16.39
C MET A 31 10.13 2.60 -16.09
N LYS A 32 10.85 1.92 -16.98
CA LYS A 32 12.29 1.64 -16.81
C LYS A 32 13.14 2.92 -16.73
N TYR A 33 12.81 3.90 -17.55
CA TYR A 33 13.51 5.18 -17.54
C TYR A 33 13.32 5.88 -16.18
N PHE A 34 12.07 6.04 -15.72
CA PHE A 34 11.80 6.69 -14.44
C PHE A 34 12.41 5.93 -13.26
N THR A 35 12.29 4.61 -13.24
CA THR A 35 12.87 3.78 -12.19
C THR A 35 14.39 3.96 -12.09
N ASN A 36 15.10 3.93 -13.22
CA ASN A 36 16.55 4.12 -13.24
C ASN A 36 16.96 5.52 -12.77
N GLU A 37 16.20 6.56 -13.13
CA GLU A 37 16.47 7.92 -12.68
C GLU A 37 16.24 8.10 -11.16
N VAL A 38 15.22 7.42 -10.59
CA VAL A 38 14.96 7.38 -9.14
C VAL A 38 16.11 6.70 -8.42
N ILE A 39 16.51 5.51 -8.87
CA ILE A 39 17.61 4.72 -8.27
C ILE A 39 18.94 5.49 -8.33
N LYS A 40 19.26 6.08 -9.49
CA LYS A 40 20.49 6.84 -9.70
C LYS A 40 20.65 7.99 -8.71
N ARG A 41 19.55 8.55 -8.21
CA ARG A 41 19.55 9.67 -7.25
C ARG A 41 19.42 9.25 -5.81
N GLY A 42 19.37 7.95 -5.53
CA GLY A 42 19.20 7.42 -4.19
C GLY A 42 17.83 7.76 -3.57
N LEU A 43 16.83 8.04 -4.41
CA LEU A 43 15.48 8.29 -3.93
C LEU A 43 14.78 6.97 -3.60
N ASP A 44 13.88 7.00 -2.64
CA ASP A 44 13.01 5.88 -2.31
C ASP A 44 12.10 5.52 -3.50
N LEU A 45 11.93 4.22 -3.73
CA LEU A 45 11.21 3.68 -4.89
C LEU A 45 9.98 2.91 -4.47
N GLY A 46 8.86 3.23 -5.08
CA GLY A 46 7.64 2.42 -5.07
C GLY A 46 7.06 2.27 -6.46
N PHE A 47 6.08 1.39 -6.58
CA PHE A 47 5.38 1.22 -7.85
C PHE A 47 3.87 1.17 -7.63
N TYR A 48 3.10 1.61 -8.62
CA TYR A 48 1.68 1.30 -8.68
C TYR A 48 1.29 0.66 -10.01
N TRP A 49 0.21 -0.12 -9.96
CA TRP A 49 -0.38 -0.76 -11.13
C TRP A 49 -1.82 -0.34 -11.26
N PHE A 50 -2.16 0.27 -12.39
CA PHE A 50 -3.55 0.61 -12.67
C PHE A 50 -4.31 -0.64 -13.12
N VAL A 51 -5.31 -1.03 -12.34
CA VAL A 51 -6.00 -2.31 -12.54
C VAL A 51 -7.09 -2.17 -13.60
N TYR A 52 -7.03 -2.99 -14.63
CA TYR A 52 -8.12 -3.20 -15.57
C TYR A 52 -8.55 -4.66 -15.59
N ILE A 53 -9.85 -4.92 -15.41
CA ILE A 53 -10.46 -6.25 -15.33
C ILE A 53 -11.55 -6.39 -16.39
N HIS A 54 -11.17 -6.75 -17.61
CA HIS A 54 -12.12 -7.01 -18.70
C HIS A 54 -11.46 -7.91 -19.76
N SER A 55 -12.26 -8.64 -20.55
CA SER A 55 -11.74 -9.39 -21.71
C SER A 55 -10.51 -10.25 -21.40
N GLY A 56 -10.61 -11.10 -20.36
CA GLY A 56 -9.50 -11.98 -19.92
C GLY A 56 -8.44 -11.30 -19.06
N ARG A 57 -8.54 -10.00 -18.81
CA ARG A 57 -7.68 -9.27 -17.85
C ARG A 57 -8.21 -9.44 -16.44
N THR A 58 -7.87 -10.54 -15.81
CA THR A 58 -8.26 -10.84 -14.42
C THR A 58 -7.34 -10.13 -13.42
N ILE A 59 -7.73 -10.13 -12.14
CA ILE A 59 -6.83 -9.67 -11.06
C ILE A 59 -5.52 -10.47 -11.09
N ALA A 60 -5.58 -11.79 -11.26
CA ALA A 60 -4.39 -12.63 -11.35
C ALA A 60 -3.48 -12.23 -12.52
N ALA A 61 -4.06 -11.97 -13.71
CA ALA A 61 -3.29 -11.52 -14.88
C ALA A 61 -2.60 -10.15 -14.64
N ASN A 62 -3.31 -9.21 -13.98
CA ASN A 62 -2.72 -7.93 -13.56
C ASN A 62 -1.53 -8.15 -12.61
N CYS A 63 -1.70 -8.98 -11.57
CA CYS A 63 -0.65 -9.25 -10.59
C CYS A 63 0.57 -9.94 -11.21
N ILE A 64 0.36 -10.95 -12.08
CA ILE A 64 1.43 -11.64 -12.79
C ILE A 64 2.24 -10.64 -13.63
N LYS A 65 1.56 -9.82 -14.42
CA LYS A 65 2.25 -8.84 -15.26
C LYS A 65 2.95 -7.76 -14.44
N PHE A 66 2.32 -7.28 -13.39
CA PHE A 66 2.93 -6.32 -12.46
C PHE A 66 4.20 -6.88 -11.84
N GLU A 67 4.13 -8.07 -11.26
CA GLU A 67 5.27 -8.75 -10.64
C GLU A 67 6.41 -8.94 -11.64
N GLN A 68 6.14 -9.46 -12.85
CA GLN A 68 7.15 -9.62 -13.90
C GLN A 68 7.84 -8.29 -14.26
N THR A 69 7.07 -7.21 -14.27
CA THR A 69 7.56 -5.87 -14.62
C THR A 69 8.48 -5.30 -13.54
N ILE A 70 8.14 -5.47 -12.25
CA ILE A 70 8.90 -4.86 -11.14
C ILE A 70 9.94 -5.80 -10.52
N ARG A 71 9.92 -7.09 -10.81
CA ARG A 71 10.85 -8.11 -10.27
C ARG A 71 12.33 -7.71 -10.36
N PRO A 72 12.83 -7.11 -11.47
CA PRO A 72 14.22 -6.69 -11.57
C PRO A 72 14.64 -5.63 -10.52
N TYR A 73 13.68 -4.99 -9.89
CA TYR A 73 13.89 -3.90 -8.94
C TYR A 73 13.50 -4.27 -7.50
N LYS A 74 13.16 -5.53 -7.25
CA LYS A 74 12.57 -5.98 -5.97
C LYS A 74 13.36 -5.50 -4.75
N ASP A 75 14.66 -5.62 -4.77
CA ASP A 75 15.55 -5.24 -3.66
C ASP A 75 15.72 -3.71 -3.50
N LYS A 76 15.16 -2.92 -4.41
CA LYS A 76 15.20 -1.45 -4.40
C LYS A 76 13.87 -0.82 -3.96
N ILE A 77 12.81 -1.65 -3.85
CA ILE A 77 11.48 -1.17 -3.48
C ILE A 77 11.41 -0.96 -1.97
N ASN A 78 11.23 0.28 -1.54
CA ASN A 78 11.11 0.66 -0.12
C ASN A 78 9.91 1.59 0.16
N LEU A 79 9.11 1.92 -0.89
CA LEU A 79 7.86 2.68 -0.78
C LEU A 79 6.59 1.85 -1.05
N ASN A 80 6.65 0.54 -0.85
CA ASN A 80 5.58 -0.40 -1.15
C ASN A 80 5.26 -0.50 -2.65
N VAL A 81 4.37 -1.45 -2.97
CA VAL A 81 3.67 -1.52 -4.25
C VAL A 81 2.18 -1.27 -4.02
N TRP A 82 1.47 -0.75 -5.03
CA TRP A 82 0.13 -0.21 -4.83
C TRP A 82 -0.84 -0.70 -5.91
N CYS A 83 -1.98 -1.19 -5.44
CA CYS A 83 -3.14 -1.47 -6.27
C CYS A 83 -3.90 -0.17 -6.53
N ASP A 84 -3.98 0.24 -7.76
CA ASP A 84 -4.75 1.41 -8.19
C ASP A 84 -6.02 0.94 -8.91
N PHE A 85 -7.12 0.88 -8.16
CA PHE A 85 -8.42 0.43 -8.62
C PHE A 85 -9.43 1.55 -8.40
N GLU A 86 -9.84 2.19 -9.49
CA GLU A 86 -10.62 3.41 -9.47
C GLU A 86 -11.84 3.36 -10.40
N TYR A 87 -12.51 4.51 -10.56
CA TYR A 87 -13.66 4.68 -11.46
C TYR A 87 -13.38 4.27 -12.90
N ASP A 88 -12.18 4.59 -13.44
CA ASP A 88 -11.77 4.19 -14.79
C ASP A 88 -11.71 2.68 -14.96
N THR A 89 -11.38 1.93 -13.90
CA THR A 89 -11.44 0.46 -13.88
C THR A 89 -12.88 0.00 -14.14
N GLU A 90 -13.83 0.61 -13.45
CA GLU A 90 -15.26 0.27 -13.56
C GLU A 90 -15.84 0.74 -14.88
N GLU A 91 -15.52 1.93 -15.35
CA GLU A 91 -15.96 2.44 -16.64
C GLU A 91 -15.51 1.52 -17.78
N LYS A 92 -14.26 1.08 -17.75
CA LYS A 92 -13.77 0.12 -18.75
C LYS A 92 -14.42 -1.24 -18.62
N LEU A 93 -14.63 -1.73 -17.40
CA LEU A 93 -15.34 -2.99 -17.17
C LEU A 93 -16.76 -2.93 -17.71
N SER A 94 -17.51 -1.87 -17.46
CA SER A 94 -18.91 -1.71 -17.88
C SER A 94 -19.11 -1.78 -19.40
N ARG A 95 -18.05 -1.52 -20.19
CA ARG A 95 -18.10 -1.66 -21.65
C ARG A 95 -18.06 -3.13 -22.11
N TYR A 96 -17.67 -4.06 -21.25
CA TYR A 96 -17.48 -5.48 -21.56
C TYR A 96 -18.33 -6.41 -20.67
N ASP A 97 -18.76 -5.92 -19.52
CA ASP A 97 -19.58 -6.66 -18.55
C ASP A 97 -20.60 -5.70 -17.96
N THR A 98 -21.88 -6.07 -18.05
CA THR A 98 -22.99 -5.29 -17.52
C THR A 98 -23.20 -5.49 -16.01
N ASN A 99 -22.47 -6.41 -15.39
CA ASN A 99 -22.56 -6.64 -13.96
C ASN A 99 -21.96 -5.47 -13.18
N THR A 100 -22.79 -4.81 -12.39
CA THR A 100 -22.35 -3.74 -11.50
C THR A 100 -21.59 -4.30 -10.32
N LEU A 101 -20.37 -3.83 -10.11
CA LEU A 101 -19.61 -4.18 -8.93
C LEU A 101 -20.25 -3.63 -7.65
N THR A 102 -20.35 -4.47 -6.63
CA THR A 102 -20.78 -4.07 -5.29
C THR A 102 -19.59 -3.59 -4.47
N ARG A 103 -19.83 -2.91 -3.35
CA ARG A 103 -18.77 -2.56 -2.39
C ARG A 103 -17.98 -3.79 -1.93
N ILE A 104 -18.68 -4.92 -1.74
CA ILE A 104 -18.07 -6.19 -1.33
C ILE A 104 -17.15 -6.72 -2.43
N SER A 105 -17.64 -6.78 -3.67
CA SER A 105 -16.87 -7.32 -4.79
C SER A 105 -15.64 -6.46 -5.12
N ARG A 106 -15.76 -5.13 -5.14
CA ARG A 106 -14.61 -4.21 -5.32
C ARG A 106 -13.54 -4.46 -4.26
N SER A 107 -13.94 -4.43 -3.01
CA SER A 107 -13.00 -4.64 -1.90
C SER A 107 -12.36 -6.02 -1.92
N THR A 108 -13.10 -7.06 -2.37
CA THR A 108 -12.55 -8.40 -2.54
C THR A 108 -11.52 -8.43 -3.67
N LEU A 109 -11.76 -7.77 -4.80
CA LEU A 109 -10.81 -7.69 -5.92
C LEU A 109 -9.52 -6.98 -5.50
N ILE A 110 -9.62 -5.86 -4.79
CA ILE A 110 -8.46 -5.12 -4.24
C ILE A 110 -7.71 -5.99 -3.23
N ALA A 111 -8.42 -6.63 -2.30
CA ALA A 111 -7.80 -7.52 -1.31
C ALA A 111 -7.05 -8.68 -1.98
N ASN A 112 -7.65 -9.32 -2.98
CA ASN A 112 -7.02 -10.40 -3.75
C ASN A 112 -5.75 -9.92 -4.47
N PHE A 113 -5.77 -8.70 -5.03
CA PHE A 113 -4.58 -8.10 -5.62
C PHE A 113 -3.47 -7.94 -4.59
N CYS A 114 -3.76 -7.29 -3.46
CA CYS A 114 -2.79 -7.07 -2.40
C CYS A 114 -2.22 -8.39 -1.84
N GLN A 115 -3.08 -9.36 -1.55
CA GLN A 115 -2.68 -10.68 -1.07
C GLN A 115 -1.79 -11.42 -2.08
N THR A 116 -2.10 -11.33 -3.37
CA THR A 116 -1.29 -11.94 -4.42
C THR A 116 0.10 -11.31 -4.49
N MET A 117 0.19 -9.98 -4.39
CA MET A 117 1.48 -9.29 -4.38
C MET A 117 2.27 -9.58 -3.09
N ASP A 118 1.59 -9.69 -1.93
CA ASP A 118 2.22 -10.12 -0.68
C ASP A 118 2.77 -11.55 -0.78
N PHE A 119 2.04 -12.45 -1.45
CA PHE A 119 2.52 -13.82 -1.75
C PHE A 119 3.81 -13.80 -2.60
N TYR A 120 3.93 -12.87 -3.53
CA TYR A 120 5.18 -12.66 -4.28
C TYR A 120 6.28 -11.98 -3.45
N GLY A 121 6.01 -11.65 -2.19
CA GLY A 121 6.96 -11.04 -1.25
C GLY A 121 7.12 -9.52 -1.41
N TYR A 122 6.10 -8.84 -1.88
CA TYR A 122 6.03 -7.37 -1.89
C TYR A 122 5.08 -6.89 -0.80
N LYS A 123 5.41 -5.82 -0.12
CA LYS A 123 4.46 -5.15 0.76
C LYS A 123 3.48 -4.36 -0.10
N CYS A 124 2.25 -4.85 -0.23
CA CYS A 124 1.24 -4.27 -1.09
C CYS A 124 0.19 -3.48 -0.31
N GLY A 125 -0.19 -2.34 -0.84
CA GLY A 125 -1.29 -1.52 -0.38
C GLY A 125 -2.26 -1.16 -1.51
N TYR A 126 -3.25 -0.34 -1.19
CA TYR A 126 -4.22 0.13 -2.17
C TYR A 126 -4.33 1.66 -2.15
N TYR A 127 -4.58 2.23 -3.32
CA TYR A 127 -4.90 3.64 -3.48
C TYR A 127 -6.42 3.83 -3.42
N ALA A 128 -6.86 4.90 -2.77
CA ALA A 128 -8.24 5.34 -2.83
C ALA A 128 -8.35 6.85 -2.53
N ASN A 129 -9.18 7.55 -3.30
CA ASN A 129 -9.63 8.87 -2.90
C ASN A 129 -10.74 8.77 -1.85
N ARG A 130 -11.10 9.91 -1.24
CA ARG A 130 -12.06 9.95 -0.14
C ARG A 130 -13.43 9.38 -0.52
N ASP A 131 -13.96 9.77 -1.68
CA ASP A 131 -15.27 9.31 -2.12
C ASP A 131 -15.27 7.80 -2.38
N TYR A 132 -14.27 7.32 -3.09
CA TYR A 132 -14.14 5.90 -3.39
C TYR A 132 -14.01 5.06 -2.12
N LEU A 133 -13.20 5.50 -1.17
CA LEU A 133 -13.02 4.83 0.12
C LEU A 133 -14.32 4.74 0.92
N LEU A 134 -15.10 5.82 1.00
CA LEU A 134 -16.30 5.88 1.84
C LEU A 134 -17.52 5.23 1.18
N ASN A 135 -17.70 5.44 -0.11
CA ASN A 135 -18.94 5.11 -0.81
C ASN A 135 -18.84 3.84 -1.67
N HIS A 136 -17.63 3.48 -2.13
CA HIS A 136 -17.44 2.36 -3.07
C HIS A 136 -16.72 1.16 -2.46
N LEU A 137 -16.04 1.32 -1.33
CA LEU A 137 -15.31 0.24 -0.67
C LEU A 137 -15.95 -0.19 0.66
N LEU A 138 -15.66 -1.41 1.06
CA LEU A 138 -15.97 -1.97 2.37
C LEU A 138 -14.67 -2.05 3.18
N HIS A 139 -14.44 -1.03 4.01
CA HIS A 139 -13.19 -0.87 4.75
C HIS A 139 -12.81 -2.10 5.59
N SER A 140 -13.79 -2.81 6.16
CA SER A 140 -13.54 -4.01 6.97
C SER A 140 -12.81 -5.13 6.19
N LYS A 141 -12.95 -5.20 4.87
CA LYS A 141 -12.24 -6.16 4.01
C LYS A 141 -10.81 -5.72 3.66
N LEU A 142 -10.53 -4.44 3.75
CA LEU A 142 -9.25 -3.84 3.40
C LEU A 142 -8.42 -3.46 4.63
N LYS A 143 -8.99 -3.68 5.81
CA LYS A 143 -8.31 -3.46 7.08
C LYS A 143 -7.06 -4.36 7.16
N GLY A 144 -5.91 -3.75 7.29
CA GLY A 144 -4.63 -4.45 7.35
C GLY A 144 -3.75 -4.29 6.11
N PHE A 145 -4.30 -3.80 5.00
CA PHE A 145 -3.49 -3.36 3.87
C PHE A 145 -3.12 -1.88 4.02
N PRO A 146 -1.88 -1.49 3.68
CA PRO A 146 -1.49 -0.09 3.60
C PRO A 146 -2.44 0.72 2.72
N LEU A 147 -2.81 1.91 3.16
CA LEU A 147 -3.65 2.84 2.39
C LEU A 147 -2.80 3.98 1.85
N TRP A 148 -2.86 4.22 0.56
CA TRP A 148 -2.44 5.46 -0.08
C TRP A 148 -3.69 6.32 -0.33
N TYR A 149 -3.92 7.26 0.54
CA TYR A 149 -5.14 8.05 0.58
C TYR A 149 -5.01 9.36 -0.17
N ALA A 150 -5.88 9.59 -1.15
CA ALA A 150 -5.93 10.84 -1.89
C ALA A 150 -7.03 11.77 -1.33
N ARG A 151 -6.57 12.94 -0.89
CA ARG A 151 -7.44 14.01 -0.46
C ARG A 151 -6.74 15.36 -0.65
N TYR A 152 -7.20 16.13 -1.62
CA TYR A 152 -6.59 17.39 -2.04
C TYR A 152 -7.07 18.55 -1.17
N THR A 153 -6.59 18.64 0.04
CA THR A 153 -6.91 19.64 1.04
C THR A 153 -5.78 19.79 2.06
N SER A 154 -5.75 20.92 2.74
CA SER A 154 -4.86 21.11 3.90
C SER A 154 -5.44 20.57 5.22
N LYS A 155 -6.75 20.24 5.24
CA LYS A 155 -7.42 19.75 6.45
C LYS A 155 -7.26 18.24 6.57
N GLU A 156 -6.68 17.80 7.67
CA GLU A 156 -6.58 16.39 8.03
C GLU A 156 -7.94 15.82 8.47
N ASP A 157 -8.13 14.53 8.23
CA ASP A 157 -9.22 13.73 8.77
C ASP A 157 -8.66 12.42 9.36
N GLU A 158 -9.55 11.55 9.82
CA GLU A 158 -9.15 10.26 10.39
C GLU A 158 -8.37 9.38 9.42
N TYR A 159 -8.68 9.46 8.11
CA TYR A 159 -7.99 8.67 7.08
C TYR A 159 -6.63 9.25 6.73
N THR A 160 -6.48 10.58 6.66
CA THR A 160 -5.16 11.19 6.47
C THR A 160 -4.20 10.86 7.60
N LYS A 161 -4.72 10.67 8.83
CA LYS A 161 -3.92 10.32 10.01
C LYS A 161 -3.59 8.82 10.11
N SER A 162 -4.37 7.96 9.45
CA SER A 162 -4.21 6.50 9.50
C SER A 162 -3.66 5.89 8.20
N ALA A 163 -3.58 6.65 7.13
CA ALA A 163 -2.99 6.23 5.87
C ALA A 163 -1.48 6.00 5.99
N THR A 164 -0.93 5.15 5.15
CA THR A 164 0.53 5.03 4.99
C THR A 164 1.09 6.19 4.21
N LEU A 165 0.36 6.62 3.18
CA LEU A 165 0.69 7.79 2.36
C LEU A 165 -0.57 8.66 2.20
N TRP A 166 -0.37 9.97 2.24
CA TRP A 166 -1.40 10.93 1.91
C TRP A 166 -1.02 11.74 0.66
N GLN A 167 -1.74 11.52 -0.44
CA GLN A 167 -1.67 12.36 -1.64
C GLN A 167 -2.47 13.63 -1.38
N TYR A 168 -1.77 14.72 -1.11
CA TYR A 168 -2.39 15.97 -0.70
C TYR A 168 -2.68 16.95 -1.85
N THR A 169 -2.12 16.68 -3.03
CA THR A 169 -2.40 17.43 -4.26
C THR A 169 -2.09 16.61 -5.51
N SER A 170 -2.83 16.88 -6.59
CA SER A 170 -2.57 16.38 -7.94
C SER A 170 -1.95 17.43 -8.87
N SER A 171 -1.53 18.57 -8.32
CA SER A 171 -1.06 19.71 -9.12
C SER A 171 0.14 20.43 -8.50
N GLY A 172 0.92 19.74 -7.68
CA GLY A 172 2.19 20.24 -7.14
C GLY A 172 3.16 20.59 -8.27
N LYS A 173 3.84 21.71 -8.18
CA LYS A 173 4.74 22.20 -9.25
C LYS A 173 6.20 21.98 -8.87
N ILE A 174 6.95 21.27 -9.71
CA ILE A 174 8.39 21.10 -9.62
C ILE A 174 8.98 21.29 -11.02
N GLY A 175 10.00 22.12 -11.19
CA GLY A 175 10.63 22.38 -12.49
C GLY A 175 9.64 22.80 -13.58
N GLY A 176 8.60 23.57 -13.23
CA GLY A 176 7.55 24.00 -14.14
C GLY A 176 6.54 22.94 -14.54
N LYS A 177 6.63 21.71 -14.02
CA LYS A 177 5.73 20.57 -14.32
C LYS A 177 4.82 20.30 -13.12
N LYS A 178 3.65 19.72 -13.40
CA LYS A 178 2.70 19.27 -12.37
C LYS A 178 2.93 17.82 -12.02
N PHE A 179 2.86 17.53 -10.73
CA PHE A 179 2.99 16.18 -10.17
C PHE A 179 1.94 15.96 -9.09
N ASP A 180 1.52 14.72 -8.95
CA ASP A 180 0.86 14.25 -7.75
C ASP A 180 1.89 14.23 -6.62
N MET A 181 1.55 14.90 -5.51
CA MET A 181 2.44 14.98 -4.36
C MET A 181 1.83 14.27 -3.18
N SER A 182 2.62 13.41 -2.58
CA SER A 182 2.26 12.67 -1.38
C SER A 182 3.24 12.91 -0.26
N LYS A 183 2.81 12.71 0.96
CA LYS A 183 3.68 12.64 2.13
C LYS A 183 3.49 11.32 2.85
N ARG A 184 4.53 10.80 3.46
CA ARG A 184 4.40 9.73 4.44
C ARG A 184 3.64 10.28 5.64
N VAL A 185 2.71 9.52 6.12
CA VAL A 185 2.05 9.82 7.37
C VAL A 185 2.85 9.08 8.44
N GLU A 186 3.49 9.83 9.34
CA GLU A 186 4.11 9.27 10.53
C GLU A 186 2.96 8.75 11.41
N THR A 187 2.61 7.53 11.19
CA THR A 187 1.71 6.83 12.09
C THR A 187 2.60 6.10 13.09
N ASP A 188 2.49 6.45 14.36
CA ASP A 188 2.87 5.56 15.47
C ASP A 188 2.05 4.25 15.45
N ARG A 189 1.21 4.09 14.45
CA ARG A 189 0.34 2.95 14.23
C ARG A 189 0.90 2.08 13.13
N PHE A 190 1.81 1.22 13.52
CA PHE A 190 2.03 -0.01 12.78
C PHE A 190 0.69 -0.76 12.77
N TYR A 191 0.02 -0.82 11.61
CA TYR A 191 -1.05 -1.79 11.39
C TYR A 191 -0.40 -3.09 10.93
N PRO A 192 -0.18 -4.05 11.81
CA PRO A 192 0.12 -5.39 11.37
C PRO A 192 -1.18 -5.90 10.75
N GLY A 193 -1.21 -6.13 9.49
CA GLY A 193 -2.30 -6.81 8.80
C GLY A 193 -2.49 -8.24 9.28
N ILE A 194 -1.68 -8.67 10.22
CA ILE A 194 -1.67 -9.98 10.84
C ILE A 194 -1.99 -9.75 12.33
N GLY A 195 -3.07 -10.34 12.82
CA GLY A 195 -3.35 -10.38 14.26
C GLY A 195 -2.20 -11.03 15.03
N LEU A 196 -2.03 -10.71 16.31
CA LEU A 196 -0.90 -11.18 17.14
C LEU A 196 -0.69 -12.69 17.07
N VAL A 197 -1.76 -13.48 17.06
CA VAL A 197 -1.70 -14.95 16.95
C VAL A 197 -1.02 -15.38 15.63
N ALA A 198 -1.44 -14.77 14.51
CA ALA A 198 -0.85 -15.08 13.22
C ALA A 198 0.60 -14.59 13.10
N ALA A 199 0.91 -13.42 13.65
CA ALA A 199 2.27 -12.88 13.69
C ALA A 199 3.22 -13.77 14.51
N PHE A 200 2.79 -14.24 15.68
CA PHE A 200 3.56 -15.15 16.51
C PHE A 200 3.79 -16.49 15.82
N ASN A 201 2.74 -17.09 15.23
CA ASN A 201 2.85 -18.35 14.50
C ASN A 201 3.81 -18.25 13.30
N ALA A 202 3.80 -17.12 12.58
CA ALA A 202 4.68 -16.89 11.43
C ALA A 202 6.18 -16.92 11.80
N VAL A 203 6.52 -16.57 13.06
CA VAL A 203 7.91 -16.57 13.56
C VAL A 203 8.18 -17.67 14.58
N GLY A 204 7.29 -18.67 14.68
CA GLY A 204 7.48 -19.83 15.57
C GLY A 204 7.33 -19.52 17.08
N ILE A 205 6.66 -18.41 17.44
CA ILE A 205 6.34 -18.08 18.82
C ILE A 205 4.99 -18.73 19.18
N PRO A 206 4.89 -19.50 20.28
CA PRO A 206 3.61 -20.04 20.74
C PRO A 206 2.59 -18.94 20.97
N SER A 207 1.35 -19.11 20.47
CA SER A 207 0.34 -18.06 20.45
C SER A 207 -0.84 -18.32 21.39
N SER A 208 -0.72 -19.27 22.35
CA SER A 208 -1.73 -19.48 23.39
C SER A 208 -1.95 -18.20 24.20
N PHE A 209 -3.12 -18.07 24.82
CA PHE A 209 -3.43 -16.88 25.61
C PHE A 209 -2.43 -16.70 26.77
N GLU A 210 -2.10 -17.78 27.47
CA GLU A 210 -1.14 -17.75 28.58
C GLU A 210 0.25 -17.30 28.13
N HIS A 211 0.76 -17.87 27.04
CA HIS A 211 2.08 -17.46 26.52
C HIS A 211 2.10 -16.00 26.04
N ARG A 212 1.00 -15.54 25.40
CA ARG A 212 0.87 -14.11 25.05
C ARG A 212 0.84 -13.20 26.27
N LYS A 213 0.26 -13.67 27.39
CA LYS A 213 0.24 -12.96 28.66
C LYS A 213 1.64 -12.84 29.28
N GLU A 214 2.44 -13.91 29.22
CA GLU A 214 3.84 -13.91 29.66
C GLU A 214 4.67 -12.90 28.85
N ILE A 215 4.60 -13.00 27.51
CA ILE A 215 5.27 -12.05 26.63
C ILE A 215 4.80 -10.62 26.88
N ALA A 216 3.51 -10.41 27.07
CA ALA A 216 2.95 -9.08 27.35
C ALA A 216 3.57 -8.48 28.62
N ARG A 217 3.67 -9.27 29.69
CA ARG A 217 4.30 -8.87 30.93
C ARG A 217 5.78 -8.52 30.75
N ALA A 218 6.53 -9.35 30.02
CA ALA A 218 7.93 -9.10 29.70
C ALA A 218 8.13 -7.78 28.92
N ASN A 219 7.07 -7.30 28.26
CA ASN A 219 7.06 -6.05 27.46
C ASN A 219 6.30 -4.90 28.12
N GLY A 220 6.09 -4.96 29.45
CA GLY A 220 5.49 -3.89 30.25
C GLY A 220 3.98 -3.74 30.10
N ILE A 221 3.28 -4.84 29.75
CA ILE A 221 1.81 -4.91 29.77
C ILE A 221 1.40 -5.85 30.91
N GLU A 222 1.32 -5.30 32.12
CA GLU A 222 1.08 -6.07 33.37
C GLU A 222 -0.28 -6.77 33.37
N GLU A 223 -1.33 -6.09 32.92
CA GLU A 223 -2.69 -6.62 32.87
C GLU A 223 -3.12 -6.95 31.44
N TYR A 224 -2.55 -8.03 30.89
CA TYR A 224 -2.90 -8.45 29.53
C TYR A 224 -4.24 -9.19 29.54
N THR A 225 -5.21 -8.61 28.81
CA THR A 225 -6.55 -9.18 28.59
C THR A 225 -6.82 -9.54 27.12
N GLY A 226 -5.82 -9.33 26.25
CA GLY A 226 -5.91 -9.65 24.83
C GLY A 226 -6.68 -8.64 24.02
N THR A 227 -6.78 -7.39 24.48
CA THR A 227 -7.43 -6.32 23.70
C THR A 227 -6.69 -6.06 22.39
N ALA A 228 -7.40 -5.46 21.42
CA ALA A 228 -6.81 -5.10 20.13
C ALA A 228 -5.59 -4.18 20.31
N GLU A 229 -5.64 -3.25 21.25
CA GLU A 229 -4.56 -2.32 21.56
C GLU A 229 -3.33 -3.05 22.11
N GLN A 230 -3.52 -3.92 23.11
CA GLN A 230 -2.44 -4.72 23.69
C GLN A 230 -1.80 -5.65 22.67
N ASN A 231 -2.62 -6.33 21.87
CA ASN A 231 -2.14 -7.19 20.79
C ASN A 231 -1.35 -6.39 19.74
N THR A 232 -1.81 -5.21 19.37
CA THR A 232 -1.12 -4.31 18.43
C THR A 232 0.25 -3.90 18.96
N LYS A 233 0.34 -3.53 20.25
CA LYS A 233 1.63 -3.17 20.88
C LYS A 233 2.66 -4.29 20.78
N LEU A 234 2.25 -5.54 21.04
CA LEU A 234 3.15 -6.70 20.95
C LEU A 234 3.59 -6.98 19.52
N VAL A 235 2.70 -6.84 18.54
CA VAL A 235 3.06 -7.03 17.14
C VAL A 235 4.02 -5.93 16.65
N VAL A 236 3.85 -4.69 17.12
CA VAL A 236 4.78 -3.59 16.83
C VAL A 236 6.18 -3.91 17.35
N LEU A 237 6.29 -4.37 18.59
CA LEU A 237 7.58 -4.77 19.18
C LEU A 237 8.21 -5.93 18.41
N LEU A 238 7.41 -6.92 18.01
CA LEU A 238 7.87 -8.04 17.19
C LEU A 238 8.43 -7.56 15.85
N ALA A 239 7.70 -6.69 15.16
CA ALA A 239 8.11 -6.17 13.87
C ALA A 239 9.39 -5.31 13.92
N LYS A 240 9.62 -4.62 15.04
CA LYS A 240 10.85 -3.86 15.27
C LYS A 240 12.03 -4.74 15.74
N GLY A 241 11.79 -6.01 16.01
CA GLY A 241 12.80 -6.89 16.63
C GLY A 241 13.05 -6.57 18.11
N GLU A 242 12.18 -5.80 18.75
CA GLU A 242 12.28 -5.33 20.14
C GLU A 242 11.46 -6.20 21.12
N LEU A 243 10.71 -7.20 20.61
CA LEU A 243 9.88 -8.05 21.46
C LEU A 243 10.74 -8.91 22.38
N ARG A 244 10.57 -8.73 23.68
CA ARG A 244 11.15 -9.60 24.71
C ARG A 244 10.27 -10.86 24.82
N LYS A 245 10.91 -12.02 24.77
CA LYS A 245 10.20 -13.31 24.82
C LYS A 245 10.14 -13.91 26.24
N GLU A 246 10.96 -13.35 27.15
CA GLU A 246 11.09 -13.71 28.56
C GLU A 246 11.29 -12.46 29.39
#